data_f5da0e8073c78b89f567e09c06fae904
#
_entry.id   f5da0e8073c78b89f567e09c06fae904
#
_cell.length_a   1.000
_cell.length_b   1.000
_cell.length_c   1.000
_cell.angle_alpha   90.00
_cell.angle_beta   90.00
_cell.angle_gamma   90.00
#
_symmetry.space_group_name_H-M   'P 1'
#
loop_
_entity.id
_entity.type
_entity.pdbx_description
1 polymer ?
#
loop_
_entity_poly.entity_id
_entity_poly.type
_entity_poly.pdbx_seq_one_letter_code
_entity_poly.pdbx_strand_id
1 'polypeptide(L)'
;MKLNGIVASESYDVYSKIDQMKVWQSLLGVTVRLNTKMVNTLRHDTKPGCWLYEHDNVILLADFADDRFHGITCVTAVMIKYHCDYTRALEIIKQDFSYTNQKLSLSNKINKDFKFQLSFTKGSWNQRHKDYWSEYGISKSQLELENCYAVSSYSFNTHSCPDFLQKVKVYDETTAIVVDNKIKIYKPNSQFKFLSNFTENTIGGTNKITDTVIITKSAKDYMVLDNLGYSGRFIHSETSNPDLLPFMKYNKVYVLMDNDTTGLNACKRLSSNNHFIGISIPEGYPKDISDFYKTYGHTETRHLIRQLIPKSSSQFLLSTI
;
A
#
# COMPACT_ATOMS: atom_id res chain seq x y z
N MET A 1 11.70 15.39 2.01
CA MET A 1 10.67 14.38 1.72
C MET A 1 9.42 15.13 1.28
N LYS A 2 9.17 15.22 -0.04
CA LYS A 2 8.01 15.96 -0.56
C LYS A 2 6.77 15.11 -0.34
N LEU A 3 5.91 15.51 0.59
CA LEU A 3 4.55 15.01 0.72
C LEU A 3 3.72 15.61 -0.44
N ASN A 4 3.88 15.09 -1.65
CA ASN A 4 2.92 15.36 -2.72
C ASN A 4 1.64 14.63 -2.34
N GLY A 5 0.64 15.41 -1.91
CA GLY A 5 -0.65 14.93 -1.45
C GLY A 5 -1.31 14.04 -2.51
N ILE A 6 -1.31 12.74 -2.24
CA ILE A 6 -2.22 11.82 -2.91
C ILE A 6 -3.53 11.91 -2.18
N VAL A 7 -4.43 12.72 -2.72
CA VAL A 7 -5.83 12.68 -2.34
C VAL A 7 -6.38 11.39 -2.95
N ALA A 8 -6.51 10.34 -2.13
CA ALA A 8 -7.21 9.12 -2.55
C ALA A 8 -8.66 9.47 -2.92
N SER A 9 -9.26 8.76 -3.86
CA SER A 9 -10.58 9.06 -4.42
C SER A 9 -11.74 9.16 -3.40
N GLU A 10 -11.58 8.60 -2.21
CA GLU A 10 -12.52 8.75 -1.08
C GLU A 10 -12.39 10.10 -0.37
N SER A 11 -11.31 10.84 -0.59
CA SER A 11 -11.00 12.04 0.16
C SER A 11 -11.70 13.30 -0.36
N TYR A 12 -12.10 13.37 -1.64
CA TYR A 12 -12.76 14.55 -2.19
C TYR A 12 -14.15 14.77 -1.55
N ASP A 13 -14.91 13.71 -1.33
CA ASP A 13 -16.21 13.78 -0.62
C ASP A 13 -16.03 14.22 0.85
N VAL A 14 -14.89 13.93 1.45
CA VAL A 14 -14.56 14.35 2.82
C VAL A 14 -14.32 15.87 2.89
N TYR A 15 -13.52 16.43 1.96
CA TYR A 15 -13.19 17.86 1.98
C TYR A 15 -14.40 18.75 1.68
N SER A 16 -15.36 18.27 0.91
CA SER A 16 -16.63 18.96 0.68
C SER A 16 -17.53 19.02 1.93
N LYS A 17 -17.32 18.12 2.89
CA LYS A 17 -18.06 18.03 4.15
C LYS A 17 -17.37 18.73 5.33
N ILE A 18 -16.12 19.14 5.15
CA ILE A 18 -15.31 19.80 6.17
C ILE A 18 -15.27 21.31 5.90
N ASP A 19 -15.48 22.12 6.92
CA ASP A 19 -15.10 23.53 6.89
C ASP A 19 -13.57 23.63 6.99
N GLN A 20 -12.90 23.46 5.84
CA GLN A 20 -11.44 23.41 5.76
C GLN A 20 -10.78 24.66 6.33
N MET A 21 -11.37 25.86 6.10
CA MET A 21 -10.84 27.11 6.64
C MET A 21 -10.88 27.13 8.16
N LYS A 22 -11.97 26.66 8.76
CA LYS A 22 -12.11 26.58 10.22
C LYS A 22 -11.09 25.63 10.83
N VAL A 23 -10.84 24.47 10.19
CA VAL A 23 -9.80 23.54 10.60
C VAL A 23 -8.43 24.22 10.54
N TRP A 24 -8.09 24.88 9.43
CA TRP A 24 -6.83 25.58 9.28
C TRP A 24 -6.66 26.72 10.31
N GLN A 25 -7.69 27.51 10.59
CA GLN A 25 -7.66 28.55 11.61
C GLN A 25 -7.35 28.00 13.00
N SER A 26 -7.95 26.88 13.35
CA SER A 26 -7.69 26.23 14.64
C SER A 26 -6.28 25.60 14.71
N LEU A 27 -5.81 25.02 13.62
CA LEU A 27 -4.49 24.39 13.58
C LEU A 27 -3.38 25.44 13.68
N LEU A 28 -3.50 26.55 12.96
CA LEU A 28 -2.49 27.59 12.85
C LEU A 28 -2.62 28.67 13.94
N GLY A 29 -3.73 28.69 14.68
CA GLY A 29 -3.92 29.60 15.84
C GLY A 29 -4.02 31.08 15.51
N VAL A 30 -4.30 31.42 14.23
CA VAL A 30 -4.36 32.82 13.72
C VAL A 30 -5.52 32.96 12.75
N THR A 31 -5.93 34.20 12.49
CA THR A 31 -6.86 34.50 11.39
C THR A 31 -6.18 34.23 10.06
N VAL A 32 -6.58 33.14 9.39
CA VAL A 32 -5.98 32.68 8.14
C VAL A 32 -6.75 33.22 6.95
N ARG A 33 -6.03 33.65 5.93
CA ARG A 33 -6.60 34.07 4.63
C ARG A 33 -5.85 33.33 3.51
N LEU A 34 -6.56 32.97 2.46
CA LEU A 34 -5.93 32.38 1.27
C LEU A 34 -4.90 33.34 0.68
N ASN A 35 -3.83 32.81 0.15
CA ASN A 35 -2.76 33.53 -0.54
C ASN A 35 -2.09 34.63 0.29
N THR A 36 -2.15 34.52 1.63
CA THR A 36 -1.50 35.46 2.54
C THR A 36 -0.38 34.77 3.31
N LYS A 37 0.81 35.35 3.28
CA LYS A 37 1.97 34.81 4.01
C LYS A 37 1.75 34.84 5.52
N MET A 38 2.07 33.75 6.18
CA MET A 38 1.94 33.56 7.63
C MET A 38 3.05 32.68 8.18
N VAL A 39 3.15 32.61 9.50
CA VAL A 39 4.05 31.69 10.21
C VAL A 39 3.42 30.31 10.29
N ASN A 40 4.19 29.26 10.03
CA ASN A 40 3.73 27.89 10.18
C ASN A 40 3.84 27.44 11.65
N THR A 41 2.72 27.46 12.38
CA THR A 41 2.67 27.03 13.79
C THR A 41 2.65 25.53 14.00
N LEU A 42 2.59 24.73 12.92
CA LEU A 42 2.71 23.26 12.98
C LEU A 42 4.17 22.81 13.17
N ARG A 43 5.12 23.72 13.04
CA ARG A 43 6.55 23.56 13.34
C ARG A 43 7.10 24.76 14.07
N HIS A 44 8.32 24.67 14.58
CA HIS A 44 9.00 25.82 15.15
C HIS A 44 9.40 26.79 14.03
N ASP A 45 8.60 27.82 13.82
CA ASP A 45 8.82 28.85 12.81
C ASP A 45 8.64 30.24 13.42
N THR A 46 9.47 31.19 13.00
CA THR A 46 9.46 32.58 13.50
C THR A 46 9.27 33.61 12.39
N LYS A 47 9.31 33.18 11.12
CA LYS A 47 9.21 34.05 9.96
C LYS A 47 8.06 33.65 9.05
N PRO A 48 7.26 34.61 8.52
CA PRO A 48 6.20 34.29 7.56
C PRO A 48 6.79 33.66 6.28
N GLY A 49 6.63 32.33 6.11
CA GLY A 49 7.19 31.56 5.00
C GLY A 49 6.17 30.60 4.37
N CYS A 50 4.97 30.49 4.93
CA CYS A 50 3.92 29.64 4.41
C CYS A 50 2.65 30.43 4.08
N TRP A 51 1.76 29.83 3.31
CA TRP A 51 0.41 30.36 3.02
C TRP A 51 -0.54 29.25 2.64
N LEU A 52 -1.84 29.50 2.74
CA LEU A 52 -2.88 28.62 2.22
C LEU A 52 -3.24 29.02 0.80
N TYR A 53 -3.45 28.03 -0.05
CA TYR A 53 -3.98 28.21 -1.40
C TYR A 53 -5.04 27.16 -1.70
N GLU A 54 -5.97 27.48 -2.57
CA GLU A 54 -7.00 26.56 -3.01
C GLU A 54 -6.61 25.91 -4.34
N HIS A 55 -6.80 24.61 -4.41
CA HIS A 55 -6.65 23.83 -5.62
C HIS A 55 -7.73 22.75 -5.64
N ASP A 56 -8.56 22.74 -6.67
CA ASP A 56 -9.67 21.79 -6.84
C ASP A 56 -10.59 21.69 -5.61
N ASN A 57 -10.99 22.82 -5.04
CA ASN A 57 -11.82 22.92 -3.82
C ASN A 57 -11.17 22.30 -2.56
N VAL A 58 -9.89 22.03 -2.58
CA VAL A 58 -9.11 21.63 -1.42
C VAL A 58 -8.15 22.74 -1.03
N ILE A 59 -8.17 23.12 0.26
CA ILE A 59 -7.26 24.14 0.78
C ILE A 59 -5.99 23.47 1.27
N LEU A 60 -4.88 23.81 0.65
CA LEU A 60 -3.55 23.25 0.88
C LEU A 60 -2.64 24.27 1.55
N LEU A 61 -1.72 23.80 2.38
CA LEU A 61 -0.63 24.60 2.93
C LEU A 61 0.59 24.51 2.01
N ALA A 62 1.11 25.66 1.58
CA ALA A 62 2.42 25.77 0.94
C ALA A 62 3.43 26.28 1.95
N ASP A 63 4.47 25.50 2.23
CA ASP A 63 5.63 25.91 3.03
C ASP A 63 6.91 25.58 2.27
N PHE A 64 7.68 26.61 1.91
CA PHE A 64 8.92 26.43 1.16
C PHE A 64 10.15 26.20 2.05
N ALA A 65 10.01 26.42 3.35
CA ALA A 65 11.10 26.20 4.29
C ALA A 65 11.16 24.76 4.79
N ASP A 66 10.04 24.00 4.66
CA ASP A 66 9.99 22.61 5.10
C ASP A 66 9.06 21.80 4.18
N ASP A 67 9.66 20.97 3.35
CA ASP A 67 8.96 20.13 2.36
C ASP A 67 7.89 19.19 2.98
N ARG A 68 7.97 18.90 4.29
CA ARG A 68 6.95 18.10 5.01
C ARG A 68 5.59 18.79 5.06
N PHE A 69 5.58 20.11 4.99
CA PHE A 69 4.38 20.94 5.06
C PHE A 69 4.00 21.56 3.71
N HIS A 70 4.66 21.17 2.62
CA HIS A 70 4.34 21.70 1.30
C HIS A 70 3.28 20.84 0.60
N GLY A 71 2.15 21.46 0.25
CA GLY A 71 1.04 20.80 -0.44
C GLY A 71 0.23 19.84 0.45
N ILE A 72 0.22 20.02 1.77
CA ILE A 72 -0.56 19.20 2.67
C ILE A 72 -1.99 19.73 2.84
N THR A 73 -2.92 18.81 3.10
CA THR A 73 -4.33 19.10 3.39
C THR A 73 -4.55 19.38 4.87
N CYS A 74 -5.70 19.95 5.24
CA CYS A 74 -6.07 20.14 6.64
C CYS A 74 -6.17 18.83 7.42
N VAL A 75 -6.57 17.73 6.79
CA VAL A 75 -6.58 16.39 7.43
C VAL A 75 -5.17 15.93 7.72
N THR A 76 -4.26 16.05 6.75
CA THR A 76 -2.84 15.72 6.96
C THR A 76 -2.21 16.57 8.07
N ALA A 77 -2.58 17.85 8.14
CA ALA A 77 -2.10 18.73 9.21
C ALA A 77 -2.60 18.30 10.59
N VAL A 78 -3.85 17.83 10.70
CA VAL A 78 -4.40 17.22 11.95
C VAL A 78 -3.62 15.97 12.31
N MET A 79 -3.36 15.08 11.35
CA MET A 79 -2.54 13.87 11.59
C MET A 79 -1.16 14.22 12.16
N ILE A 80 -0.50 15.24 11.61
CA ILE A 80 0.82 15.70 12.08
C ILE A 80 0.71 16.27 13.50
N LYS A 81 -0.24 17.18 13.74
CA LYS A 81 -0.39 17.88 15.03
C LYS A 81 -0.71 16.93 16.19
N TYR A 82 -1.57 15.93 15.94
CA TYR A 82 -2.08 15.03 16.98
C TYR A 82 -1.41 13.64 16.95
N HIS A 83 -0.40 13.44 16.07
CA HIS A 83 0.32 12.17 15.93
C HIS A 83 -0.62 10.97 15.74
N CYS A 84 -1.63 11.11 14.88
CA CYS A 84 -2.68 10.12 14.68
C CYS A 84 -2.79 9.68 13.21
N ASP A 85 -3.51 8.59 12.96
CA ASP A 85 -3.82 8.13 11.60
C ASP A 85 -4.96 8.94 10.95
N TYR A 86 -5.26 8.64 9.69
CA TYR A 86 -6.28 9.34 8.90
C TYR A 86 -7.68 9.22 9.50
N THR A 87 -8.05 8.03 9.98
CA THR A 87 -9.38 7.78 10.56
C THR A 87 -9.56 8.60 11.84
N ARG A 88 -8.56 8.60 12.70
CA ARG A 88 -8.59 9.39 13.92
C ARG A 88 -8.58 10.89 13.65
N ALA A 89 -7.86 11.35 12.64
CA ALA A 89 -7.86 12.75 12.22
C ALA A 89 -9.27 13.20 11.77
N LEU A 90 -9.99 12.36 11.02
CA LEU A 90 -11.38 12.66 10.63
C LEU A 90 -12.34 12.67 11.84
N GLU A 91 -12.14 11.78 12.82
CA GLU A 91 -12.92 11.82 14.07
C GLU A 91 -12.70 13.12 14.84
N ILE A 92 -11.45 13.56 14.98
CA ILE A 92 -11.09 14.84 15.62
C ILE A 92 -11.77 15.99 14.87
N ILE A 93 -11.65 16.03 13.55
CA ILE A 93 -12.29 17.06 12.74
C ILE A 93 -13.81 17.06 12.92
N LYS A 94 -14.43 15.90 12.95
CA LYS A 94 -15.88 15.76 13.16
C LYS A 94 -16.33 16.20 14.54
N GLN A 95 -15.55 15.95 15.58
CA GLN A 95 -15.87 16.31 16.96
C GLN A 95 -15.64 17.80 17.24
N ASP A 96 -14.49 18.33 16.80
CA ASP A 96 -14.02 19.65 17.25
C ASP A 96 -14.41 20.77 16.27
N PHE A 97 -14.68 20.45 15.00
CA PHE A 97 -14.85 21.46 13.94
C PHE A 97 -16.23 21.48 13.27
N SER A 98 -17.22 20.75 13.83
CA SER A 98 -18.61 20.70 13.36
C SER A 98 -18.78 20.44 11.86
N TYR A 99 -19.21 19.24 11.51
CA TYR A 99 -19.67 18.94 10.16
C TYR A 99 -20.80 19.90 9.78
N THR A 100 -20.63 20.67 8.74
CA THR A 100 -21.73 21.42 8.18
C THR A 100 -22.68 20.47 7.48
N ASN A 101 -23.88 20.27 8.09
CA ASN A 101 -24.99 19.54 7.46
C ASN A 101 -25.65 20.31 6.32
N GLN A 102 -24.96 21.25 5.68
CA GLN A 102 -25.48 21.82 4.45
C GLN A 102 -25.34 20.79 3.33
N LYS A 103 -26.48 20.24 2.94
CA LYS A 103 -26.66 19.65 1.61
C LYS A 103 -26.38 20.75 0.58
N LEU A 104 -25.15 20.99 0.28
CA LEU A 104 -24.79 21.57 -1.00
C LEU A 104 -25.13 20.49 -2.02
N SER A 105 -26.25 20.69 -2.72
CA SER A 105 -26.60 19.95 -3.92
C SER A 105 -25.66 20.35 -5.05
N LEU A 106 -24.39 20.11 -4.87
CA LEU A 106 -23.47 19.96 -5.97
C LEU A 106 -23.76 18.57 -6.53
N SER A 107 -24.44 18.56 -7.67
CA SER A 107 -24.51 17.39 -8.52
C SER A 107 -23.09 17.01 -8.93
N ASN A 108 -22.33 16.42 -8.01
CA ASN A 108 -21.13 15.69 -8.36
C ASN A 108 -21.61 14.51 -9.21
N LYS A 109 -21.63 14.72 -10.51
CA LYS A 109 -21.50 13.64 -11.44
C LYS A 109 -20.17 12.98 -11.04
N ILE A 110 -20.24 11.97 -10.12
CA ILE A 110 -19.19 10.97 -10.02
C ILE A 110 -19.04 10.53 -11.46
N ASN A 111 -17.92 10.88 -12.06
CA ASN A 111 -17.65 10.45 -13.42
C ASN A 111 -17.53 8.92 -13.32
N LYS A 112 -18.68 8.24 -13.58
CA LYS A 112 -18.76 6.77 -13.52
C LYS A 112 -17.79 6.10 -14.47
N ASP A 113 -17.22 6.90 -15.38
CA ASP A 113 -16.29 6.48 -16.41
C ASP A 113 -14.82 6.78 -16.07
N PHE A 114 -14.51 7.24 -14.83
CA PHE A 114 -13.11 7.47 -14.46
C PHE A 114 -12.32 6.17 -14.53
N LYS A 115 -11.35 6.17 -15.43
CA LYS A 115 -10.40 5.05 -15.58
C LYS A 115 -9.05 5.46 -15.01
N PHE A 116 -8.69 4.88 -13.88
CA PHE A 116 -7.37 5.10 -13.29
C PHE A 116 -6.27 4.61 -14.24
N GLN A 117 -5.39 5.52 -14.61
CA GLN A 117 -4.24 5.24 -15.47
C GLN A 117 -2.97 5.32 -14.62
N LEU A 118 -2.12 4.33 -14.77
CA LEU A 118 -0.82 4.26 -14.10
C LEU A 118 0.21 3.75 -15.09
N SER A 119 1.32 4.45 -15.20
CA SER A 119 2.46 4.06 -16.03
C SER A 119 3.76 4.36 -15.29
N PHE A 120 4.86 3.73 -15.72
CA PHE A 120 6.17 4.01 -15.16
C PHE A 120 7.26 3.94 -16.22
N THR A 121 8.38 4.59 -15.93
CA THR A 121 9.62 4.49 -16.72
C THR A 121 10.61 3.64 -15.93
N LYS A 122 11.12 2.60 -16.57
CA LYS A 122 12.16 1.75 -15.96
C LYS A 122 13.38 2.59 -15.61
N GLY A 123 13.94 2.34 -14.46
CA GLY A 123 15.20 2.87 -13.99
C GLY A 123 16.28 1.79 -13.94
N SER A 124 17.47 2.20 -13.54
CA SER A 124 18.56 1.26 -13.28
C SER A 124 18.49 0.77 -11.83
N TRP A 125 18.73 -0.51 -11.62
CA TRP A 125 18.91 -1.08 -10.28
C TRP A 125 20.17 -0.47 -9.64
N ASN A 126 20.00 0.24 -8.55
CA ASN A 126 21.10 0.82 -7.76
C ASN A 126 21.39 0.01 -6.50
N GLN A 127 22.39 0.41 -5.73
CA GLN A 127 22.78 -0.30 -4.52
C GLN A 127 21.67 -0.32 -3.46
N ARG A 128 20.91 0.77 -3.30
CA ARG A 128 19.78 0.83 -2.36
C ARG A 128 18.70 -0.22 -2.65
N HIS A 129 18.35 -0.42 -3.93
CA HIS A 129 17.44 -1.50 -4.30
C HIS A 129 17.99 -2.86 -3.91
N LYS A 130 19.28 -3.13 -4.19
CA LYS A 130 19.92 -4.41 -3.89
C LYS A 130 19.95 -4.65 -2.39
N ASP A 131 20.33 -3.65 -1.61
CA ASP A 131 20.40 -3.72 -0.14
C ASP A 131 19.02 -4.04 0.42
N TYR A 132 17.98 -3.28 0.00
CA TYR A 132 16.61 -3.49 0.45
C TYR A 132 16.10 -4.92 0.15
N TRP A 133 16.21 -5.39 -1.08
CA TRP A 133 15.66 -6.68 -1.47
C TRP A 133 16.49 -7.86 -0.93
N SER A 134 17.80 -7.66 -0.73
CA SER A 134 18.67 -8.68 -0.13
C SER A 134 18.33 -9.01 1.33
N GLU A 135 17.75 -8.06 2.08
CA GLU A 135 17.24 -8.30 3.44
C GLU A 135 16.18 -9.43 3.48
N TYR A 136 15.49 -9.63 2.37
CA TYR A 136 14.48 -10.67 2.18
C TYR A 136 14.99 -11.87 1.35
N GLY A 137 16.30 -11.93 1.10
CA GLY A 137 16.90 -12.96 0.26
C GLY A 137 16.54 -12.89 -1.22
N ILE A 138 15.96 -11.78 -1.68
CA ILE A 138 15.47 -11.59 -3.04
C ILE A 138 16.56 -10.96 -3.90
N SER A 139 16.97 -11.65 -4.96
CA SER A 139 18.00 -11.17 -5.88
C SER A 139 17.41 -10.31 -7.00
N LYS A 140 18.26 -9.48 -7.64
CA LYS A 140 17.88 -8.73 -8.84
C LYS A 140 17.34 -9.64 -9.94
N SER A 141 18.00 -10.79 -10.19
CA SER A 141 17.58 -11.74 -11.22
C SER A 141 16.18 -12.29 -10.94
N GLN A 142 15.86 -12.59 -9.69
CA GLN A 142 14.51 -13.02 -9.32
C GLN A 142 13.48 -11.90 -9.53
N LEU A 143 13.80 -10.66 -9.14
CA LEU A 143 12.92 -9.52 -9.38
C LEU A 143 12.60 -9.36 -10.87
N GLU A 144 13.60 -9.46 -11.73
CA GLU A 144 13.43 -9.34 -13.18
C GLU A 144 12.60 -10.49 -13.77
N LEU A 145 12.80 -11.72 -13.29
CA LEU A 145 11.99 -12.89 -13.66
C LEU A 145 10.51 -12.71 -13.27
N GLU A 146 10.26 -12.08 -12.13
CA GLU A 146 8.92 -11.82 -11.61
C GLU A 146 8.32 -10.49 -12.10
N ASN A 147 8.84 -9.94 -13.21
CA ASN A 147 8.41 -8.69 -13.80
C ASN A 147 8.41 -7.50 -12.82
N CYS A 148 9.40 -7.48 -11.94
CA CYS A 148 9.66 -6.35 -11.07
C CYS A 148 10.78 -5.49 -11.67
N TYR A 149 10.61 -4.16 -11.62
CA TYR A 149 11.53 -3.22 -12.27
C TYR A 149 11.85 -2.06 -11.33
N ALA A 150 13.11 -1.64 -11.29
CA ALA A 150 13.46 -0.36 -10.69
C ALA A 150 12.76 0.78 -11.45
N VAL A 151 12.33 1.82 -10.75
CA VAL A 151 11.55 2.93 -11.31
C VAL A 151 12.35 4.21 -11.29
N SER A 152 12.45 4.91 -12.43
CA SER A 152 13.01 6.28 -12.50
C SER A 152 11.94 7.36 -12.43
N SER A 153 10.74 7.07 -12.91
CA SER A 153 9.56 7.93 -12.75
C SER A 153 8.29 7.12 -12.96
N TYR A 154 7.18 7.59 -12.41
CA TYR A 154 5.86 7.05 -12.72
C TYR A 154 4.87 8.19 -12.96
N SER A 155 3.79 7.88 -13.69
CA SER A 155 2.74 8.85 -13.99
C SER A 155 1.38 8.24 -13.73
N PHE A 156 0.46 9.03 -13.20
CA PHE A 156 -0.91 8.61 -12.91
C PHE A 156 -1.88 9.78 -13.05
N ASN A 157 -3.15 9.49 -13.31
CA ASN A 157 -4.22 10.46 -13.25
C ASN A 157 -4.99 10.36 -11.93
N THR A 158 -5.79 11.37 -11.64
CA THR A 158 -6.67 11.41 -10.46
C THR A 158 -8.10 11.68 -10.89
N HIS A 159 -9.06 11.45 -10.01
CA HIS A 159 -10.47 11.81 -10.27
C HIS A 159 -10.65 13.30 -10.55
N SER A 160 -9.89 14.16 -9.87
CA SER A 160 -9.90 15.62 -10.09
C SER A 160 -9.24 16.04 -11.41
N CYS A 161 -8.31 15.25 -11.93
CA CYS A 161 -7.62 15.50 -13.19
C CYS A 161 -7.56 14.23 -14.04
N PRO A 162 -8.71 13.77 -14.58
CA PRO A 162 -8.79 12.47 -15.27
C PRO A 162 -7.97 12.43 -16.56
N ASP A 163 -7.82 13.56 -17.24
CA ASP A 163 -7.12 13.66 -18.53
C ASP A 163 -5.66 14.10 -18.39
N PHE A 164 -5.20 14.38 -17.15
CA PHE A 164 -3.85 14.82 -16.88
C PHE A 164 -3.05 13.77 -16.11
N LEU A 165 -1.93 13.34 -16.68
CA LEU A 165 -0.99 12.42 -16.03
C LEU A 165 0.04 13.20 -15.20
N GLN A 166 -0.11 13.16 -13.89
CA GLN A 166 0.91 13.68 -12.98
C GLN A 166 2.15 12.79 -13.05
N LYS A 167 3.32 13.40 -13.30
CA LYS A 167 4.60 12.69 -13.37
C LYS A 167 5.41 12.92 -12.10
N VAL A 168 5.84 11.83 -11.47
CA VAL A 168 6.68 11.83 -10.27
C VAL A 168 8.04 11.24 -10.62
N LYS A 169 9.11 11.98 -10.38
CA LYS A 169 10.48 11.47 -10.44
C LYS A 169 10.81 10.69 -9.17
N VAL A 170 11.58 9.63 -9.32
CA VAL A 170 11.95 8.72 -8.24
C VAL A 170 13.46 8.73 -8.06
N TYR A 171 13.91 8.79 -6.81
CA TYR A 171 15.33 8.82 -6.44
C TYR A 171 15.69 7.77 -5.37
N ASP A 172 14.71 6.97 -4.98
CA ASP A 172 14.82 5.94 -3.94
C ASP A 172 14.71 4.51 -4.54
N GLU A 173 14.56 3.51 -3.68
CA GLU A 173 14.42 2.09 -4.03
C GLU A 173 13.00 1.71 -4.50
N THR A 174 12.27 2.64 -5.10
CA THR A 174 10.93 2.37 -5.64
C THR A 174 10.97 1.30 -6.72
N THR A 175 10.10 0.31 -6.59
CA THR A 175 9.99 -0.82 -7.50
C THR A 175 8.58 -0.89 -8.10
N ALA A 176 8.48 -1.14 -9.41
CA ALA A 176 7.22 -1.49 -10.07
C ALA A 176 7.08 -3.01 -10.17
N ILE A 177 5.92 -3.53 -9.79
CA ILE A 177 5.53 -4.94 -9.91
C ILE A 177 4.47 -4.99 -11.00
N VAL A 178 4.67 -5.82 -12.03
CA VAL A 178 3.78 -5.90 -13.18
C VAL A 178 3.13 -7.28 -13.26
N VAL A 179 1.80 -7.30 -13.33
CA VAL A 179 0.98 -8.52 -13.50
C VAL A 179 -0.08 -8.24 -14.56
N ASP A 180 -0.12 -9.00 -15.64
CA ASP A 180 -1.12 -8.89 -16.71
C ASP A 180 -1.36 -7.43 -17.17
N ASN A 181 -0.28 -6.70 -17.46
CA ASN A 181 -0.28 -5.28 -17.84
C ASN A 181 -0.82 -4.30 -16.77
N LYS A 182 -1.07 -4.76 -15.57
CA LYS A 182 -1.37 -3.91 -14.41
C LYS A 182 -0.10 -3.66 -13.61
N ILE A 183 -0.06 -2.56 -12.90
CA ILE A 183 1.13 -2.04 -12.24
C ILE A 183 0.83 -1.79 -10.77
N LYS A 184 1.74 -2.20 -9.91
CA LYS A 184 1.80 -1.80 -8.51
C LYS A 184 3.14 -1.14 -8.25
N ILE A 185 3.15 0.15 -7.98
CA ILE A 185 4.35 0.89 -7.55
C ILE A 185 4.52 0.68 -6.06
N TYR A 186 5.65 0.15 -5.66
CA TYR A 186 6.03 -0.10 -4.27
C TYR A 186 7.14 0.84 -3.84
N LYS A 187 6.91 1.60 -2.77
CA LYS A 187 7.80 2.61 -2.18
C LYS A 187 8.04 2.26 -0.72
N PRO A 188 9.06 1.43 -0.39
CA PRO A 188 9.22 0.85 0.95
C PRO A 188 9.36 1.88 2.07
N ASN A 189 10.03 3.00 1.80
CA ASN A 189 10.31 4.06 2.78
C ASN A 189 9.33 5.25 2.70
N SER A 190 8.24 5.13 1.93
CA SER A 190 7.21 6.16 1.85
C SER A 190 6.09 5.90 2.85
N GLN A 191 5.48 6.96 3.36
CA GLN A 191 4.25 6.87 4.14
C GLN A 191 3.14 6.17 3.35
N PHE A 192 3.02 6.46 2.05
CA PHE A 192 2.13 5.76 1.11
C PHE A 192 2.94 4.75 0.31
N LYS A 193 3.05 3.54 0.86
CA LYS A 193 3.91 2.50 0.30
C LYS A 193 3.48 2.01 -1.08
N PHE A 194 2.20 2.14 -1.44
CA PHE A 194 1.66 1.55 -2.65
C PHE A 194 0.83 2.54 -3.47
N LEU A 195 0.99 2.44 -4.80
CA LEU A 195 0.09 3.01 -5.80
C LEU A 195 -0.18 1.92 -6.84
N SER A 196 -1.43 1.59 -7.14
CA SER A 196 -1.72 0.41 -7.94
C SER A 196 -2.99 0.54 -8.78
N ASN A 197 -2.98 -0.03 -9.98
CA ASN A 197 -4.17 -0.32 -10.77
C ASN A 197 -4.52 -1.82 -10.80
N PHE A 198 -3.98 -2.60 -9.86
CA PHE A 198 -4.43 -3.98 -9.64
C PHE A 198 -5.90 -4.00 -9.28
N THR A 199 -6.59 -5.05 -9.69
CA THR A 199 -7.99 -5.32 -9.35
C THR A 199 -8.08 -6.52 -8.42
N GLU A 200 -9.25 -6.78 -7.85
CA GLU A 200 -9.49 -7.94 -6.97
C GLU A 200 -9.00 -9.26 -7.59
N ASN A 201 -9.17 -9.41 -8.92
CA ASN A 201 -8.77 -10.62 -9.65
C ASN A 201 -7.30 -10.59 -10.13
N THR A 202 -6.49 -9.63 -9.69
CA THR A 202 -5.07 -9.64 -10.03
C THR A 202 -4.34 -10.65 -9.16
N ILE A 203 -3.86 -11.72 -9.79
CA ILE A 203 -3.13 -12.81 -9.15
C ILE A 203 -1.74 -12.89 -9.79
N GLY A 204 -0.71 -12.60 -9.01
CA GLY A 204 0.68 -12.64 -9.45
C GLY A 204 1.42 -13.90 -8.98
N GLY A 205 2.69 -13.99 -9.38
CA GLY A 205 3.56 -15.13 -9.13
C GLY A 205 3.56 -16.17 -10.26
N THR A 206 4.57 -17.03 -10.27
CA THR A 206 4.76 -18.03 -11.32
C THR A 206 3.70 -19.11 -11.29
N ASN A 207 3.23 -19.49 -12.47
CA ASN A 207 2.23 -20.55 -12.63
C ASN A 207 2.91 -21.93 -12.70
N LYS A 208 3.78 -22.25 -11.71
CA LYS A 208 4.43 -23.55 -11.64
C LYS A 208 3.37 -24.64 -11.47
N ILE A 209 3.50 -25.72 -12.23
CA ILE A 209 2.65 -26.90 -12.06
C ILE A 209 3.25 -27.71 -10.91
N THR A 210 2.62 -27.63 -9.75
CA THR A 210 2.98 -28.34 -8.52
C THR A 210 1.72 -28.86 -7.87
N ASP A 211 1.85 -29.88 -7.01
CA ASP A 211 0.69 -30.39 -6.27
C ASP A 211 0.15 -29.37 -5.25
N THR A 212 1.02 -28.52 -4.78
CA THR A 212 0.72 -27.60 -3.67
C THR A 212 1.10 -26.19 -4.05
N VAL A 213 0.25 -25.23 -3.67
CA VAL A 213 0.51 -23.79 -3.81
C VAL A 213 0.20 -23.06 -2.51
N ILE A 214 0.96 -22.00 -2.23
CA ILE A 214 0.73 -21.11 -1.09
C ILE A 214 0.29 -19.74 -1.63
N ILE A 215 -0.88 -19.27 -1.21
CA ILE A 215 -1.40 -17.94 -1.54
C ILE A 215 -0.96 -16.97 -0.45
N THR A 216 -0.38 -15.84 -0.86
CA THR A 216 0.03 -14.74 0.02
C THR A 216 -0.61 -13.42 -0.44
N LYS A 217 -0.46 -12.36 0.37
CA LYS A 217 -0.97 -11.02 0.04
C LYS A 217 -0.03 -10.17 -0.81
N SER A 218 1.25 -10.52 -0.92
CA SER A 218 2.24 -9.65 -1.55
C SER A 218 3.23 -10.39 -2.43
N ALA A 219 3.75 -9.68 -3.44
CA ALA A 219 4.82 -10.18 -4.28
C ALA A 219 6.10 -10.47 -3.48
N LYS A 220 6.38 -9.71 -2.41
CA LYS A 220 7.55 -9.90 -1.54
C LYS A 220 7.46 -11.25 -0.83
N ASP A 221 6.30 -11.55 -0.20
CA ASP A 221 6.07 -12.82 0.49
C ASP A 221 6.15 -14.00 -0.46
N TYR A 222 5.54 -13.85 -1.65
CA TYR A 222 5.62 -14.85 -2.71
C TYR A 222 7.07 -15.15 -3.10
N MET A 223 7.90 -14.12 -3.35
CA MET A 223 9.29 -14.30 -3.76
C MET A 223 10.15 -14.94 -2.66
N VAL A 224 9.87 -14.66 -1.39
CA VAL A 224 10.50 -15.34 -0.26
C VAL A 224 10.15 -16.84 -0.28
N LEU A 225 8.88 -17.18 -0.46
CA LEU A 225 8.47 -18.60 -0.55
C LEU A 225 9.09 -19.32 -1.75
N ASP A 226 9.18 -18.64 -2.90
CA ASP A 226 9.83 -19.21 -4.10
C ASP A 226 11.31 -19.52 -3.86
N ASN A 227 12.05 -18.63 -3.18
CA ASN A 227 13.44 -18.87 -2.77
C ASN A 227 13.60 -20.03 -1.79
N LEU A 228 12.59 -20.29 -0.98
CA LEU A 228 12.57 -21.44 -0.07
C LEU A 228 12.19 -22.74 -0.78
N GLY A 229 11.88 -22.70 -2.09
CA GLY A 229 11.51 -23.84 -2.91
C GLY A 229 10.02 -24.20 -2.88
N TYR A 230 9.16 -23.30 -2.42
CA TYR A 230 7.71 -23.49 -2.43
C TYR A 230 7.06 -22.81 -3.63
N SER A 231 6.02 -23.42 -4.20
CA SER A 231 5.20 -22.75 -5.20
C SER A 231 4.29 -21.75 -4.52
N GLY A 232 4.39 -20.49 -4.89
CA GLY A 232 3.60 -19.41 -4.32
C GLY A 232 2.82 -18.62 -5.37
N ARG A 233 1.76 -17.98 -4.92
CA ARG A 233 0.99 -16.99 -5.66
C ARG A 233 0.65 -15.86 -4.70
N PHE A 234 0.45 -14.66 -5.25
CA PHE A 234 -0.02 -13.55 -4.41
C PHE A 234 -1.26 -12.89 -5.00
N ILE A 235 -2.11 -12.37 -4.12
CA ILE A 235 -3.32 -11.63 -4.45
C ILE A 235 -3.10 -10.13 -4.25
N HIS A 236 -4.04 -9.32 -4.75
CA HIS A 236 -3.91 -7.86 -4.70
C HIS A 236 -3.78 -7.31 -3.27
N SER A 237 -4.65 -7.74 -2.37
CA SER A 237 -4.67 -7.32 -0.95
C SER A 237 -5.47 -8.31 -0.11
N GLU A 238 -5.32 -8.22 1.22
CA GLU A 238 -6.10 -9.02 2.19
C GLU A 238 -7.60 -8.71 2.16
N THR A 239 -8.00 -7.52 1.74
CA THR A 239 -9.40 -7.12 1.62
C THR A 239 -10.04 -7.53 0.30
N SER A 240 -9.24 -7.95 -0.70
CA SER A 240 -9.76 -8.39 -2.00
C SER A 240 -10.48 -9.73 -1.89
N ASN A 241 -11.43 -9.94 -2.81
CA ASN A 241 -12.14 -11.20 -2.97
C ASN A 241 -11.87 -11.76 -4.38
N PRO A 242 -10.68 -12.35 -4.61
CA PRO A 242 -10.28 -12.81 -5.93
C PRO A 242 -11.10 -14.01 -6.38
N ASP A 243 -11.18 -14.20 -7.70
CA ASP A 243 -11.64 -15.46 -8.26
C ASP A 243 -10.67 -16.58 -7.86
N LEU A 244 -11.16 -17.58 -7.16
CA LEU A 244 -10.37 -18.72 -6.66
C LEU A 244 -10.31 -19.88 -7.65
N LEU A 245 -11.07 -19.87 -8.75
CA LEU A 245 -11.06 -20.93 -9.76
C LEU A 245 -9.67 -21.27 -10.30
N PRO A 246 -8.74 -20.30 -10.55
CA PRO A 246 -7.39 -20.60 -11.00
C PRO A 246 -6.57 -21.48 -10.05
N PHE A 247 -6.97 -21.57 -8.78
CA PHE A 247 -6.29 -22.38 -7.76
C PHE A 247 -6.85 -23.81 -7.64
N MET A 248 -8.02 -24.09 -8.22
CA MET A 248 -8.66 -25.41 -8.12
C MET A 248 -7.91 -26.53 -8.84
N LYS A 249 -6.93 -26.20 -9.68
CA LYS A 249 -6.05 -27.15 -10.36
C LYS A 249 -4.95 -27.75 -9.46
N TYR A 250 -4.70 -27.16 -8.29
CA TYR A 250 -3.71 -27.65 -7.33
C TYR A 250 -4.38 -28.65 -6.37
N ASN A 251 -3.69 -29.73 -5.99
CA ASN A 251 -4.22 -30.72 -5.05
C ASN A 251 -4.40 -30.13 -3.64
N LYS A 252 -3.52 -29.20 -3.25
CA LYS A 252 -3.56 -28.51 -1.96
C LYS A 252 -3.28 -27.03 -2.14
N VAL A 253 -4.11 -26.20 -1.58
CA VAL A 253 -3.94 -24.75 -1.57
C VAL A 253 -3.86 -24.28 -0.12
N TYR A 254 -2.73 -23.71 0.24
CA TYR A 254 -2.54 -23.06 1.55
C TYR A 254 -2.73 -21.58 1.41
N VAL A 255 -3.33 -20.95 2.42
CA VAL A 255 -3.53 -19.49 2.50
C VAL A 255 -2.71 -18.97 3.67
N LEU A 256 -1.68 -18.18 3.38
CA LEU A 256 -0.78 -17.58 4.36
C LEU A 256 -0.85 -16.05 4.22
N MET A 257 -1.58 -15.42 5.14
CA MET A 257 -1.72 -13.97 5.24
C MET A 257 -0.95 -13.45 6.47
N ASP A 258 -1.03 -12.15 6.73
CA ASP A 258 -0.44 -11.60 7.96
C ASP A 258 -1.06 -12.23 9.21
N ASN A 259 -0.31 -12.28 10.30
CA ASN A 259 -0.84 -12.74 11.58
C ASN A 259 -1.52 -11.62 12.41
N ASP A 260 -1.88 -10.51 11.76
CA ASP A 260 -2.73 -9.48 12.36
C ASP A 260 -4.23 -9.75 12.12
N THR A 261 -5.10 -8.97 12.77
CA THR A 261 -6.56 -9.17 12.68
C THR A 261 -7.08 -9.17 11.24
N THR A 262 -6.54 -8.30 10.37
CA THR A 262 -6.96 -8.19 8.97
C THR A 262 -6.54 -9.43 8.19
N GLY A 263 -5.30 -9.85 8.34
CA GLY A 263 -4.78 -11.03 7.65
C GLY A 263 -5.42 -12.34 8.13
N LEU A 264 -5.66 -12.50 9.43
CA LEU A 264 -6.36 -13.66 9.98
C LEU A 264 -7.82 -13.74 9.47
N ASN A 265 -8.51 -12.62 9.36
CA ASN A 265 -9.86 -12.57 8.78
C ASN A 265 -9.84 -12.91 7.29
N ALA A 266 -8.85 -12.42 6.53
CA ALA A 266 -8.65 -12.77 5.12
C ALA A 266 -8.35 -14.26 4.95
N CYS A 267 -7.45 -14.79 5.77
CA CYS A 267 -7.12 -16.23 5.80
C CYS A 267 -8.38 -17.07 6.02
N LYS A 268 -9.16 -16.78 7.06
CA LYS A 268 -10.42 -17.48 7.37
C LYS A 268 -11.42 -17.38 6.22
N ARG A 269 -11.59 -16.21 5.61
CA ARG A 269 -12.52 -15.99 4.50
C ARG A 269 -12.11 -16.81 3.27
N LEU A 270 -10.82 -16.75 2.88
CA LEU A 270 -10.33 -17.46 1.70
C LEU A 270 -10.26 -18.98 1.89
N SER A 271 -10.12 -19.45 3.13
CA SER A 271 -10.13 -20.87 3.48
C SER A 271 -11.49 -21.41 3.91
N SER A 272 -12.58 -20.72 3.61
CA SER A 272 -13.95 -21.19 3.90
C SER A 272 -14.36 -22.42 3.09
N ASN A 273 -13.67 -22.69 1.98
CA ASN A 273 -13.83 -23.90 1.17
C ASN A 273 -12.79 -24.95 1.59
N ASN A 274 -13.20 -26.21 1.76
CA ASN A 274 -12.35 -27.33 2.20
C ASN A 274 -11.12 -27.59 1.30
N HIS A 275 -11.09 -27.06 0.09
CA HIS A 275 -9.93 -27.13 -0.81
C HIS A 275 -8.78 -26.18 -0.38
N PHE A 276 -9.09 -25.15 0.42
CA PHE A 276 -8.14 -24.14 0.87
C PHE A 276 -7.87 -24.30 2.36
N ILE A 277 -6.60 -24.39 2.74
CA ILE A 277 -6.17 -24.62 4.11
C ILE A 277 -5.54 -23.32 4.63
N GLY A 278 -6.17 -22.68 5.60
CA GLY A 278 -5.61 -21.53 6.28
C GLY A 278 -4.43 -21.93 7.17
N ILE A 279 -3.30 -21.24 7.01
CA ILE A 279 -2.14 -21.35 7.87
C ILE A 279 -1.72 -19.97 8.35
N SER A 280 -1.14 -19.84 9.53
CA SER A 280 -0.71 -18.56 10.08
C SER A 280 0.63 -18.68 10.79
N ILE A 281 1.44 -17.63 10.74
CA ILE A 281 2.62 -17.49 11.58
C ILE A 281 2.14 -17.37 13.03
N PRO A 282 2.75 -18.08 13.98
CA PRO A 282 2.33 -18.00 15.39
C PRO A 282 2.43 -16.58 15.95
N GLU A 283 1.58 -16.28 16.94
CA GLU A 283 1.63 -15.02 17.67
C GLU A 283 3.01 -14.82 18.33
N GLY A 284 3.46 -13.59 18.43
CA GLY A 284 4.79 -13.24 18.97
C GLY A 284 5.93 -13.24 17.93
N TYR A 285 5.67 -13.72 16.72
CA TYR A 285 6.60 -13.62 15.59
C TYR A 285 6.27 -12.44 14.67
N PRO A 286 7.19 -12.07 13.72
CA PRO A 286 6.90 -11.08 12.69
C PRO A 286 5.61 -11.38 11.94
N LYS A 287 4.91 -10.34 11.53
CA LYS A 287 3.54 -10.45 11.05
C LYS A 287 3.39 -11.17 9.71
N ASP A 288 4.38 -11.11 8.84
CA ASP A 288 4.38 -11.74 7.52
C ASP A 288 5.65 -12.57 7.29
N ILE A 289 5.62 -13.43 6.28
CA ILE A 289 6.72 -14.37 6.01
C ILE A 289 7.99 -13.66 5.54
N SER A 290 7.87 -12.52 4.88
CA SER A 290 9.02 -11.76 4.45
C SER A 290 9.72 -11.07 5.64
N ASP A 291 8.97 -10.50 6.57
CA ASP A 291 9.54 -9.93 7.79
C ASP A 291 10.09 -11.02 8.72
N PHE A 292 9.49 -12.22 8.72
CA PHE A 292 10.06 -13.38 9.40
C PHE A 292 11.41 -13.76 8.79
N TYR A 293 11.50 -13.83 7.44
CA TYR A 293 12.76 -14.12 6.75
C TYR A 293 13.84 -13.06 7.05
N LYS A 294 13.49 -11.80 7.03
CA LYS A 294 14.39 -10.70 7.38
C LYS A 294 14.97 -10.85 8.78
N THR A 295 14.16 -11.33 9.73
CA THR A 295 14.55 -11.45 11.14
C THR A 295 15.34 -12.72 11.44
N TYR A 296 14.94 -13.84 10.87
CA TYR A 296 15.45 -15.18 11.25
C TYR A 296 16.24 -15.88 10.13
N GLY A 297 16.20 -15.35 8.91
CA GLY A 297 16.93 -15.90 7.77
C GLY A 297 16.29 -17.12 7.12
N HIS A 298 16.99 -17.65 6.11
CA HIS A 298 16.52 -18.71 5.23
C HIS A 298 16.15 -20.01 5.96
N THR A 299 17.06 -20.50 6.83
CA THR A 299 16.90 -21.82 7.47
C THR A 299 15.68 -21.86 8.39
N GLU A 300 15.55 -20.88 9.26
CA GLU A 300 14.44 -20.81 10.22
C GLU A 300 13.10 -20.58 9.51
N THR A 301 13.08 -19.74 8.47
CA THR A 301 11.87 -19.53 7.69
C THR A 301 11.42 -20.81 6.98
N ARG A 302 12.38 -21.55 6.41
CA ARG A 302 12.08 -22.85 5.79
C ARG A 302 11.58 -23.87 6.81
N HIS A 303 12.13 -23.84 8.03
CA HIS A 303 11.68 -24.71 9.12
C HIS A 303 10.24 -24.37 9.53
N LEU A 304 9.93 -23.08 9.73
CA LEU A 304 8.57 -22.62 10.03
C LEU A 304 7.57 -23.12 8.97
N ILE A 305 7.83 -22.89 7.69
CA ILE A 305 6.90 -23.31 6.63
C ILE A 305 6.69 -24.82 6.62
N ARG A 306 7.74 -25.61 6.90
CA ARG A 306 7.61 -27.08 7.03
C ARG A 306 6.73 -27.50 8.22
N GLN A 307 6.70 -26.75 9.27
CA GLN A 307 5.81 -27.01 10.42
C GLN A 307 4.36 -26.61 10.10
N LEU A 308 4.16 -25.52 9.38
CA LEU A 308 2.83 -25.02 9.01
C LEU A 308 2.15 -25.86 7.92
N ILE A 309 2.96 -26.48 7.04
CA ILE A 309 2.47 -27.34 5.96
C ILE A 309 2.76 -28.81 6.33
N PRO A 310 1.79 -29.54 6.86
CA PRO A 310 2.03 -30.95 7.24
C PRO A 310 2.38 -31.77 6.00
N LYS A 311 3.40 -32.62 6.13
CA LYS A 311 3.76 -33.60 5.10
C LYS A 311 2.53 -34.43 4.78
N SER A 312 2.19 -34.53 3.49
CA SER A 312 1.14 -35.47 3.07
C SER A 312 1.58 -36.90 3.45
N SER A 313 0.70 -37.67 4.05
CA SER A 313 0.92 -39.05 4.52
C SER A 313 1.35 -40.03 3.42
N SER A 314 1.44 -39.63 2.16
CA SER A 314 1.82 -40.42 1.00
C SER A 314 3.36 -40.64 0.82
N GLN A 315 4.21 -40.03 1.63
CA GLN A 315 5.66 -40.30 1.59
C GLN A 315 6.15 -41.37 2.59
N PHE A 316 5.25 -41.90 3.41
CA PHE A 316 5.60 -42.96 4.39
C PHE A 316 5.61 -44.39 3.82
N LEU A 317 5.25 -44.63 2.54
CA LEU A 317 5.16 -45.93 1.94
C LEU A 317 6.36 -46.37 1.07
N LEU A 318 7.42 -45.57 0.97
CA LEU A 318 8.60 -45.89 0.16
C LEU A 318 9.92 -46.01 0.94
N SER A 319 9.89 -46.09 2.29
CA SER A 319 11.09 -46.34 3.10
C SER A 319 11.07 -47.68 3.85
N THR A 320 10.23 -48.62 3.45
CA THR A 320 10.23 -50.00 3.96
C THR A 320 10.01 -50.99 2.80
N ILE A 321 11.01 -51.09 1.93
CA ILE A 321 11.30 -52.28 1.12
C ILE A 321 12.81 -52.30 0.93
#